data_8d2a4ac3c0a7f20c30a49c2147405ff7
#
_entry.id   8d2a4ac3c0a7f20c30a49c2147405ff7
#
_cell.length_a   1.000
_cell.length_b   1.000
_cell.length_c   1.000
_cell.angle_alpha   90.00
_cell.angle_beta   90.00
_cell.angle_gamma   90.00
#
_symmetry.space_group_name_H-M   'P 1'
#
loop_
_entity.id
_entity.type
_entity.pdbx_description
1 polymer ?
#
loop_
_entity_poly.entity_id
_entity_poly.type
_entity_poly.pdbx_seq_one_letter_code
_entity_poly.pdbx_strand_id
1 'polypeptide(L)'
;MTILNSKLLFVTLIFGALGLQSCSHAVKPDLKRLYKQNRTVQQPPVILIHGTMGSRLADINSGEEIWPGKLSDLMFSNYEDMALEIDPDSLLPKESSLKTSGLLDKVVGKDFYAGITDTLKSAGGYQLARVGESQLASARNYYVFTYDWRQDNVQTVRKLAQFIEQIRLDYADPELKVDLVAHSMGGLIARYYLRYGEEDTLDDNDFDVNLNGAQRVRRIILLGTPNLGSAGALHSFRVARFAPTRFVGSV
;
A
#
# COMPACT_ATOMS: atom_id res chain seq x y z
N MET A 1 12.90 60.59 17.97
CA MET A 1 13.90 59.72 17.29
C MET A 1 13.45 58.22 17.20
N THR A 2 12.14 57.95 17.09
CA THR A 2 11.61 56.58 17.20
C THR A 2 10.72 56.12 16.03
N ILE A 3 10.45 57.00 15.05
CA ILE A 3 9.53 56.65 13.93
C ILE A 3 10.28 56.15 12.70
N LEU A 4 11.57 56.36 12.62
CA LEU A 4 12.38 55.91 11.46
C LEU A 4 12.69 54.41 11.50
N ASN A 5 12.76 53.83 12.69
CA ASN A 5 13.07 52.40 12.86
C ASN A 5 11.91 51.45 12.51
N SER A 6 10.65 51.89 12.64
CA SER A 6 9.50 51.01 12.35
C SER A 6 9.28 50.81 10.85
N LYS A 7 9.54 51.83 10.03
CA LYS A 7 9.43 51.72 8.56
C LYS A 7 10.53 50.83 7.97
N LEU A 8 11.75 50.93 8.53
CA LEU A 8 12.87 50.09 8.11
C LEU A 8 12.65 48.63 8.47
N LEU A 9 12.06 48.35 9.64
CA LEU A 9 11.72 47.00 10.07
C LEU A 9 10.62 46.39 9.20
N PHE A 10 9.63 47.19 8.77
CA PHE A 10 8.54 46.75 7.90
C PHE A 10 9.02 46.43 6.48
N VAL A 11 9.93 47.22 5.94
CA VAL A 11 10.54 46.98 4.61
C VAL A 11 11.41 45.72 4.65
N THR A 12 12.16 45.48 5.71
CA THR A 12 12.99 44.25 5.86
C THR A 12 12.14 42.99 6.00
N LEU A 13 11.00 43.07 6.68
CA LEU A 13 10.05 41.96 6.80
C LEU A 13 9.37 41.65 5.45
N ILE A 14 9.02 42.63 4.65
CA ILE A 14 8.43 42.43 3.32
C ILE A 14 9.45 41.83 2.34
N PHE A 15 10.70 42.27 2.35
CA PHE A 15 11.76 41.67 1.52
C PHE A 15 12.13 40.26 1.98
N GLY A 16 12.11 40.00 3.27
CA GLY A 16 12.30 38.66 3.82
C GLY A 16 11.18 37.66 3.44
N ALA A 17 9.93 38.14 3.38
CA ALA A 17 8.79 37.31 2.98
C ALA A 17 8.75 37.00 1.46
N LEU A 18 9.26 37.95 0.62
CA LEU A 18 9.38 37.73 -0.82
C LEU A 18 10.52 36.77 -1.21
N GLY A 19 11.55 36.63 -0.38
CA GLY A 19 12.66 35.70 -0.59
C GLY A 19 12.34 34.22 -0.31
N LEU A 20 11.25 33.93 0.41
CA LEU A 20 10.86 32.59 0.76
C LEU A 20 9.93 31.86 -0.27
N GLN A 21 9.59 32.54 -1.37
CA GLN A 21 8.81 31.94 -2.45
C GLN A 21 9.65 31.16 -3.49
N SER A 22 10.87 30.80 -3.17
CA SER A 22 11.60 29.83 -3.97
C SER A 22 11.06 28.42 -3.72
N CYS A 23 9.76 28.22 -3.94
CA CYS A 23 9.23 26.90 -4.21
C CYS A 23 9.81 26.47 -5.55
N SER A 24 10.90 25.73 -5.52
CA SER A 24 11.35 24.99 -6.68
C SER A 24 10.17 24.16 -7.14
N HIS A 25 9.54 24.52 -8.24
CA HIS A 25 8.64 23.62 -8.95
C HIS A 25 9.50 22.44 -9.35
N ALA A 26 9.43 21.37 -8.56
CA ALA A 26 10.07 20.13 -8.93
C ALA A 26 9.48 19.72 -10.28
N VAL A 27 10.26 19.89 -11.33
CA VAL A 27 9.87 19.50 -12.68
C VAL A 27 9.67 17.99 -12.62
N LYS A 28 8.43 17.55 -12.75
CA LYS A 28 8.13 16.11 -12.79
C LYS A 28 8.85 15.54 -14.01
N PRO A 29 9.66 14.49 -13.84
CA PRO A 29 10.36 13.87 -14.96
C PRO A 29 9.34 13.34 -16.00
N ASP A 30 9.63 13.53 -17.28
CA ASP A 30 8.83 12.93 -18.35
C ASP A 30 9.13 11.43 -18.40
N LEU A 31 8.40 10.68 -17.60
CA LEU A 31 8.55 9.22 -17.49
C LEU A 31 8.27 8.54 -18.82
N LYS A 32 7.34 9.05 -19.65
CA LYS A 32 7.04 8.49 -20.95
C LYS A 32 8.25 8.56 -21.87
N ARG A 33 8.98 9.68 -21.85
CA ARG A 33 10.21 9.85 -22.61
C ARG A 33 11.33 8.93 -22.11
N LEU A 34 11.52 8.85 -20.79
CA LEU A 34 12.56 8.03 -20.18
C LEU A 34 12.36 6.54 -20.46
N TYR A 35 11.12 6.07 -20.44
CA TYR A 35 10.82 4.64 -20.62
C TYR A 35 10.51 4.25 -22.06
N LYS A 36 10.41 5.20 -23.00
CA LYS A 36 10.13 4.93 -24.42
C LYS A 36 11.13 3.94 -25.04
N GLN A 37 12.39 4.04 -24.64
CA GLN A 37 13.48 3.18 -25.17
C GLN A 37 13.43 1.74 -24.61
N ASN A 38 12.79 1.53 -23.45
CA ASN A 38 12.78 0.22 -22.78
C ASN A 38 11.47 -0.57 -23.01
N ARG A 39 10.57 -0.09 -23.86
CA ARG A 39 9.28 -0.76 -24.10
C ARG A 39 9.37 -2.09 -24.82
N THR A 40 10.48 -2.34 -25.51
CA THR A 40 10.71 -3.58 -26.25
C THR A 40 11.32 -4.69 -25.40
N VAL A 41 11.84 -4.38 -24.22
CA VAL A 41 12.47 -5.36 -23.35
C VAL A 41 11.38 -6.08 -22.55
N GLN A 42 11.36 -7.40 -22.63
CA GLN A 42 10.50 -8.23 -21.79
C GLN A 42 10.74 -7.93 -20.31
N GLN A 43 9.68 -7.70 -19.58
CA GLN A 43 9.72 -7.42 -18.15
C GLN A 43 8.87 -8.44 -17.39
N PRO A 44 9.29 -8.87 -16.20
CA PRO A 44 8.46 -9.70 -15.34
C PRO A 44 7.15 -8.99 -14.99
N PRO A 45 6.13 -9.76 -14.62
CA PRO A 45 4.92 -9.20 -14.06
C PRO A 45 5.22 -8.44 -12.75
N VAL A 46 4.48 -7.36 -12.55
CA VAL A 46 4.57 -6.50 -11.36
C VAL A 46 3.38 -6.78 -10.46
N ILE A 47 3.62 -6.96 -9.17
CA ILE A 47 2.56 -7.05 -8.16
C ILE A 47 2.58 -5.78 -7.30
N LEU A 48 1.49 -5.03 -7.31
CA LEU A 48 1.26 -3.91 -6.41
C LEU A 48 0.62 -4.42 -5.12
N ILE A 49 1.28 -4.16 -3.99
CA ILE A 49 0.83 -4.51 -2.64
C ILE A 49 0.54 -3.22 -1.88
N HIS A 50 -0.71 -3.00 -1.50
CA HIS A 50 -1.13 -1.79 -0.81
C HIS A 50 -0.75 -1.80 0.69
N GLY A 51 -0.88 -0.65 1.35
CA GLY A 51 -0.71 -0.51 2.79
C GLY A 51 -2.01 -0.64 3.57
N THR A 52 -1.97 -0.28 4.84
CA THR A 52 -3.15 -0.17 5.71
C THR A 52 -4.20 0.71 5.02
N MET A 53 -5.48 0.34 5.11
CA MET A 53 -6.62 1.04 4.49
C MET A 53 -6.58 1.10 2.96
N GLY A 54 -5.68 0.38 2.31
CA GLY A 54 -5.45 0.48 0.87
C GLY A 54 -6.36 -0.38 0.00
N SER A 55 -7.15 -1.28 0.56
CA SER A 55 -8.23 -1.99 -0.13
C SER A 55 -9.59 -1.51 0.34
N ARG A 56 -10.57 -1.58 -0.54
CA ARG A 56 -12.00 -1.47 -0.22
C ARG A 56 -12.45 -2.73 0.48
N LEU A 57 -13.36 -2.60 1.43
CA LEU A 57 -13.96 -3.73 2.13
C LEU A 57 -15.48 -3.69 1.96
N ALA A 58 -16.07 -4.82 1.63
CA ALA A 58 -17.50 -4.99 1.49
C ALA A 58 -17.98 -6.18 2.33
N ASP A 59 -19.20 -6.09 2.81
CA ASP A 59 -19.86 -7.20 3.50
C ASP A 59 -20.01 -8.40 2.55
N ILE A 60 -19.71 -9.59 3.04
CA ILE A 60 -19.70 -10.81 2.24
C ILE A 60 -21.10 -11.16 1.72
N ASN A 61 -22.14 -10.92 2.52
CA ASN A 61 -23.51 -11.35 2.25
C ASN A 61 -24.27 -10.33 1.39
N SER A 62 -24.21 -9.05 1.78
CA SER A 62 -24.94 -7.98 1.09
C SER A 62 -24.16 -7.40 -0.10
N GLY A 63 -22.82 -7.49 -0.09
CA GLY A 63 -21.96 -6.81 -1.04
C GLY A 63 -21.86 -5.30 -0.82
N GLU A 64 -22.47 -4.76 0.25
CA GLU A 64 -22.39 -3.35 0.57
C GLU A 64 -20.98 -2.96 0.95
N GLU A 65 -20.48 -1.84 0.37
CA GLU A 65 -19.15 -1.32 0.69
C GLU A 65 -19.17 -0.65 2.06
N ILE A 66 -18.39 -1.19 2.99
CA ILE A 66 -18.24 -0.69 4.36
C ILE A 66 -17.04 0.26 4.44
N TRP A 67 -15.92 -0.05 3.76
CA TRP A 67 -14.75 0.81 3.71
C TRP A 67 -14.38 1.14 2.26
N PRO A 68 -14.21 2.42 1.88
CA PRO A 68 -14.42 3.63 2.68
C PRO A 68 -15.88 3.99 2.89
N GLY A 69 -16.83 3.27 2.27
CA GLY A 69 -18.25 3.55 2.34
C GLY A 69 -18.64 4.82 1.57
N LYS A 70 -19.80 5.37 1.90
CA LYS A 70 -20.32 6.61 1.31
C LYS A 70 -19.63 7.83 1.94
N LEU A 71 -19.75 9.00 1.31
CA LEU A 71 -19.21 10.26 1.86
C LEU A 71 -19.75 10.57 3.26
N SER A 72 -21.01 10.21 3.53
CA SER A 72 -21.61 10.31 4.86
C SER A 72 -20.86 9.47 5.90
N ASP A 73 -20.43 8.28 5.51
CA ASP A 73 -19.75 7.34 6.41
C ASP A 73 -18.37 7.85 6.78
N LEU A 74 -17.65 8.42 5.80
CA LEU A 74 -16.36 9.08 6.04
C LEU A 74 -16.44 10.26 7.02
N MET A 75 -17.62 10.93 7.07
CA MET A 75 -17.81 12.11 7.91
C MET A 75 -18.41 11.78 9.29
N PHE A 76 -19.24 10.76 9.37
CA PHE A 76 -20.09 10.52 10.55
C PHE A 76 -20.05 9.10 11.11
N SER A 77 -19.49 8.11 10.37
CA SER A 77 -19.35 6.75 10.89
C SER A 77 -18.23 6.67 11.92
N ASN A 78 -18.44 5.86 12.95
CA ASN A 78 -17.40 5.40 13.86
C ASN A 78 -16.74 4.09 13.38
N TYR A 79 -17.21 3.53 12.25
CA TYR A 79 -16.71 2.30 11.64
C TYR A 79 -16.71 1.09 12.60
N GLU A 80 -17.67 1.00 13.51
CA GLU A 80 -17.82 -0.17 14.39
C GLU A 80 -17.99 -1.47 13.60
N ASP A 81 -18.65 -1.40 12.44
CA ASP A 81 -18.85 -2.54 11.53
C ASP A 81 -17.54 -3.08 10.93
N MET A 82 -16.44 -2.33 11.08
CA MET A 82 -15.11 -2.78 10.69
C MET A 82 -14.36 -3.48 11.81
N ALA A 83 -14.93 -3.58 13.01
CA ALA A 83 -14.27 -4.25 14.11
C ALA A 83 -13.98 -5.71 13.74
N LEU A 84 -12.76 -6.15 14.02
CA LEU A 84 -12.35 -7.53 13.85
C LEU A 84 -12.44 -8.22 15.20
N GLU A 85 -13.29 -9.24 15.29
CA GLU A 85 -13.37 -10.04 16.50
C GLU A 85 -12.11 -10.87 16.67
N ILE A 86 -11.53 -10.82 17.86
CA ILE A 86 -10.36 -11.59 18.24
C ILE A 86 -10.80 -12.73 19.16
N ASP A 87 -10.34 -13.92 18.86
CA ASP A 87 -10.51 -15.06 19.74
C ASP A 87 -9.65 -14.87 21.00
N PRO A 88 -10.24 -14.92 22.21
CA PRO A 88 -9.53 -14.57 23.44
C PRO A 88 -8.45 -15.60 23.84
N ASP A 89 -8.56 -16.84 23.37
CA ASP A 89 -7.65 -17.91 23.75
C ASP A 89 -6.44 -17.98 22.80
N SER A 90 -6.71 -17.90 21.48
CA SER A 90 -5.67 -17.97 20.46
C SER A 90 -5.09 -16.60 20.09
N LEU A 91 -5.76 -15.52 20.46
CA LEU A 91 -5.46 -14.13 20.06
C LEU A 91 -5.47 -13.92 18.53
N LEU A 92 -6.01 -14.85 17.78
CA LEU A 92 -6.15 -14.75 16.33
C LEU A 92 -7.48 -14.10 15.95
N PRO A 93 -7.52 -13.41 14.81
CA PRO A 93 -8.77 -12.89 14.26
C PRO A 93 -9.74 -14.02 13.94
N LYS A 94 -11.00 -13.87 14.34
CA LYS A 94 -12.09 -14.74 13.87
C LYS A 94 -12.39 -14.47 12.40
N GLU A 95 -13.20 -15.34 11.78
CA GLU A 95 -13.68 -15.10 10.42
C GLU A 95 -14.34 -13.74 10.30
N SER A 96 -13.90 -12.98 9.30
CA SER A 96 -14.44 -11.66 9.02
C SER A 96 -15.70 -11.75 8.18
N SER A 97 -16.72 -10.97 8.52
CA SER A 97 -17.89 -10.75 7.65
C SER A 97 -17.57 -9.88 6.42
N LEU A 98 -16.38 -9.29 6.36
CA LEU A 98 -15.96 -8.42 5.27
C LEU A 98 -14.91 -9.10 4.39
N LYS A 99 -14.98 -8.81 3.09
CA LYS A 99 -14.00 -9.20 2.08
C LYS A 99 -13.49 -7.99 1.31
N THR A 100 -12.31 -8.12 0.70
CA THR A 100 -11.82 -7.06 -0.20
C THR A 100 -12.67 -7.02 -1.47
N SER A 101 -13.04 -5.80 -1.90
CA SER A 101 -13.79 -5.55 -3.14
C SER A 101 -12.96 -4.80 -4.19
N GLY A 102 -11.71 -4.45 -3.89
CA GLY A 102 -10.81 -3.81 -4.83
C GLY A 102 -9.75 -2.93 -4.17
N LEU A 103 -8.90 -2.36 -5.00
CA LEU A 103 -7.91 -1.37 -4.56
C LEU A 103 -8.61 -0.03 -4.29
N LEU A 104 -8.19 0.65 -3.22
CA LEU A 104 -8.62 2.01 -2.95
C LEU A 104 -7.80 2.99 -3.80
N ASP A 105 -8.13 3.10 -5.08
CA ASP A 105 -7.45 3.96 -6.03
C ASP A 105 -7.72 5.44 -5.78
N LYS A 106 -8.99 5.81 -5.54
CA LYS A 106 -9.43 7.19 -5.29
C LYS A 106 -10.54 7.25 -4.23
N VAL A 107 -10.51 8.29 -3.41
CA VAL A 107 -11.59 8.64 -2.47
C VAL A 107 -11.81 10.15 -2.52
N VAL A 108 -13.06 10.58 -2.75
CA VAL A 108 -13.48 11.99 -2.77
C VAL A 108 -12.51 12.88 -3.58
N GLY A 109 -12.12 12.39 -4.77
CA GLY A 109 -11.22 13.12 -5.67
C GLY A 109 -9.74 13.12 -5.28
N LYS A 110 -9.36 12.52 -4.16
CA LYS A 110 -7.95 12.32 -3.79
C LYS A 110 -7.45 10.99 -4.31
N ASP A 111 -6.27 11.03 -4.94
CA ASP A 111 -5.57 9.84 -5.42
C ASP A 111 -4.84 9.16 -4.26
N PHE A 112 -5.08 7.84 -4.12
CA PHE A 112 -4.31 6.98 -3.23
C PHE A 112 -3.34 6.12 -4.03
N TYR A 113 -3.84 5.25 -4.90
CA TYR A 113 -3.02 4.36 -5.72
C TYR A 113 -3.12 4.64 -7.23
N ALA A 114 -4.03 5.53 -7.66
CA ALA A 114 -4.19 5.86 -9.07
C ALA A 114 -2.90 6.35 -9.71
N GLY A 115 -2.11 7.17 -9.02
CA GLY A 115 -0.82 7.67 -9.53
C GLY A 115 0.18 6.54 -9.83
N ILE A 116 0.22 5.47 -9.01
CA ILE A 116 1.10 4.32 -9.21
C ILE A 116 0.61 3.49 -10.40
N THR A 117 -0.67 3.15 -10.41
CA THR A 117 -1.26 2.33 -11.49
C THR A 117 -1.20 3.05 -12.84
N ASP A 118 -1.42 4.36 -12.87
CA ASP A 118 -1.31 5.17 -14.09
C ASP A 118 0.14 5.27 -14.57
N THR A 119 1.12 5.31 -13.67
CA THR A 119 2.53 5.25 -14.03
C THR A 119 2.90 3.91 -14.65
N LEU A 120 2.45 2.80 -14.07
CA LEU A 120 2.65 1.46 -14.63
C LEU A 120 2.06 1.36 -16.03
N LYS A 121 0.83 1.84 -16.23
CA LYS A 121 0.14 1.81 -17.54
C LYS A 121 0.79 2.76 -18.54
N SER A 122 0.85 4.05 -18.22
CA SER A 122 1.15 5.10 -19.19
C SER A 122 2.65 5.20 -19.50
N ALA A 123 3.52 5.04 -18.53
CA ALA A 123 4.97 5.09 -18.69
C ALA A 123 5.54 3.67 -18.91
N GLY A 124 5.19 2.72 -18.06
CA GLY A 124 5.71 1.35 -18.10
C GLY A 124 5.15 0.49 -19.25
N GLY A 125 3.97 0.82 -19.77
CA GLY A 125 3.28 0.04 -20.77
C GLY A 125 2.71 -1.29 -20.24
N TYR A 126 2.47 -1.34 -18.92
CA TYR A 126 1.88 -2.50 -18.27
C TYR A 126 0.35 -2.49 -18.41
N GLN A 127 -0.24 -3.67 -18.48
CA GLN A 127 -1.68 -3.89 -18.49
C GLN A 127 -2.10 -4.55 -17.19
N LEU A 128 -3.27 -4.15 -16.65
CA LEU A 128 -3.84 -4.82 -15.48
C LEU A 128 -4.30 -6.22 -15.89
N ALA A 129 -3.78 -7.23 -15.21
CA ALA A 129 -4.17 -8.62 -15.38
C ALA A 129 -4.83 -9.17 -14.12
N ARG A 130 -5.54 -10.27 -14.27
CA ARG A 130 -6.16 -11.02 -13.18
C ARG A 130 -5.52 -12.40 -13.09
N VAL A 131 -5.43 -12.91 -11.88
CA VAL A 131 -5.00 -14.28 -11.64
C VAL A 131 -6.07 -15.27 -12.11
N GLY A 132 -5.63 -16.45 -12.55
CA GLY A 132 -6.51 -17.47 -13.12
C GLY A 132 -6.77 -17.34 -14.62
N GLU A 133 -6.14 -16.34 -15.26
CA GLU A 133 -6.21 -16.15 -16.72
C GLU A 133 -4.84 -16.44 -17.34
N SER A 134 -4.79 -17.34 -18.33
CA SER A 134 -3.54 -17.66 -19.05
C SER A 134 -2.91 -16.42 -19.67
N GLN A 135 -1.60 -16.28 -19.51
CA GLN A 135 -0.85 -15.10 -19.93
C GLN A 135 0.20 -15.44 -21.00
N LEU A 136 0.42 -14.49 -21.90
CA LEU A 136 1.53 -14.59 -22.85
C LEU A 136 2.85 -14.22 -22.14
N ALA A 137 3.91 -14.97 -22.38
CA ALA A 137 5.24 -14.72 -21.79
C ALA A 137 5.78 -13.31 -22.14
N SER A 138 5.37 -12.74 -23.26
CA SER A 138 5.76 -11.39 -23.69
C SER A 138 4.89 -10.27 -23.12
N ALA A 139 3.79 -10.60 -22.44
CA ALA A 139 2.88 -9.61 -21.90
C ALA A 139 3.50 -8.86 -20.72
N ARG A 140 3.38 -7.53 -20.71
CA ARG A 140 3.74 -6.70 -19.57
C ARG A 140 2.52 -6.52 -18.70
N ASN A 141 2.38 -7.38 -17.72
CA ASN A 141 1.25 -7.37 -16.83
C ASN A 141 1.61 -6.83 -15.45
N TYR A 142 0.71 -6.06 -14.86
CA TYR A 142 0.73 -5.82 -13.45
C TYR A 142 -0.53 -6.36 -12.80
N TYR A 143 -0.37 -6.80 -11.58
CA TYR A 143 -1.41 -7.36 -10.73
C TYR A 143 -1.57 -6.48 -9.49
N VAL A 144 -2.75 -6.47 -8.93
CA VAL A 144 -3.01 -5.82 -7.64
C VAL A 144 -3.34 -6.91 -6.63
N PHE A 145 -2.48 -7.09 -5.66
CA PHE A 145 -2.74 -7.97 -4.54
C PHE A 145 -3.55 -7.20 -3.49
N THR A 146 -4.86 -7.46 -3.46
CA THR A 146 -5.76 -6.89 -2.45
C THR A 146 -5.94 -7.87 -1.30
N TYR A 147 -5.87 -7.38 -0.07
CA TYR A 147 -6.05 -8.16 1.14
C TYR A 147 -6.80 -7.35 2.19
N ASP A 148 -7.43 -8.04 3.13
CA ASP A 148 -8.03 -7.38 4.28
C ASP A 148 -6.93 -6.93 5.24
N TRP A 149 -6.64 -5.64 5.22
CA TRP A 149 -5.56 -4.99 5.97
C TRP A 149 -5.76 -4.99 7.49
N ARG A 150 -6.89 -5.49 7.97
CA ARG A 150 -7.18 -5.68 9.39
C ARG A 150 -6.68 -7.04 9.91
N GLN A 151 -6.49 -7.99 8.99
CA GLN A 151 -6.10 -9.36 9.29
C GLN A 151 -4.62 -9.48 9.66
N ASP A 152 -4.28 -10.62 10.24
CA ASP A 152 -2.90 -10.96 10.55
C ASP A 152 -2.00 -10.93 9.31
N ASN A 153 -0.80 -10.36 9.50
CA ASN A 153 0.14 -10.18 8.39
C ASN A 153 0.74 -11.51 7.90
N VAL A 154 0.95 -12.51 8.77
CA VAL A 154 1.50 -13.81 8.36
C VAL A 154 0.47 -14.57 7.51
N GLN A 155 -0.80 -14.52 7.90
CA GLN A 155 -1.86 -15.07 7.05
C GLN A 155 -1.94 -14.36 5.69
N THR A 156 -1.74 -13.05 5.68
CA THR A 156 -1.69 -12.26 4.45
C THR A 156 -0.48 -12.66 3.58
N VAL A 157 0.66 -12.95 4.20
CA VAL A 157 1.85 -13.47 3.49
C VAL A 157 1.57 -14.81 2.81
N ARG A 158 0.87 -15.73 3.47
CA ARG A 158 0.45 -17.01 2.86
C ARG A 158 -0.44 -16.81 1.62
N LYS A 159 -1.37 -15.84 1.70
CA LYS A 159 -2.19 -15.45 0.53
C LYS A 159 -1.36 -14.82 -0.58
N LEU A 160 -0.34 -14.02 -0.25
CA LEU A 160 0.59 -13.46 -1.24
C LEU A 160 1.40 -14.56 -1.94
N ALA A 161 1.88 -15.55 -1.20
CA ALA A 161 2.59 -16.69 -1.77
C ALA A 161 1.71 -17.45 -2.78
N GLN A 162 0.47 -17.78 -2.41
CA GLN A 162 -0.49 -18.42 -3.29
C GLN A 162 -0.80 -17.56 -4.54
N PHE A 163 -0.90 -16.26 -4.36
CA PHE A 163 -1.12 -15.31 -5.46
C PHE A 163 0.05 -15.31 -6.45
N ILE A 164 1.28 -15.36 -5.96
CA ILE A 164 2.48 -15.45 -6.79
C ILE A 164 2.54 -16.79 -7.55
N GLU A 165 2.26 -17.89 -6.86
CA GLU A 165 2.24 -19.22 -7.51
C GLU A 165 1.14 -19.30 -8.58
N GLN A 166 -0.04 -18.71 -8.35
CA GLN A 166 -1.07 -18.67 -9.37
C GLN A 166 -0.63 -17.87 -10.60
N ILE A 167 0.06 -16.73 -10.44
CA ILE A 167 0.64 -16.00 -11.58
C ILE A 167 1.62 -16.88 -12.35
N ARG A 168 2.45 -17.65 -11.69
CA ARG A 168 3.40 -18.57 -12.33
C ARG A 168 2.71 -19.65 -13.15
N LEU A 169 1.59 -20.17 -12.62
CA LEU A 169 0.73 -21.12 -13.37
C LEU A 169 0.09 -20.45 -14.59
N ASP A 170 -0.40 -19.21 -14.46
CA ASP A 170 -1.03 -18.45 -15.53
C ASP A 170 -0.05 -18.19 -16.70
N TYR A 171 1.25 -18.05 -16.40
CA TYR A 171 2.31 -17.91 -17.39
C TYR A 171 2.88 -19.25 -17.87
N ALA A 172 2.45 -20.37 -17.28
CA ALA A 172 3.03 -21.70 -17.51
C ALA A 172 4.57 -21.72 -17.38
N ASP A 173 5.11 -20.91 -16.47
CA ASP A 173 6.55 -20.75 -16.24
C ASP A 173 6.90 -20.95 -14.77
N PRO A 174 7.41 -22.14 -14.39
CA PRO A 174 7.80 -22.47 -13.03
C PRO A 174 9.04 -21.69 -12.53
N GLU A 175 9.80 -21.06 -13.43
CA GLU A 175 10.97 -20.23 -13.08
C GLU A 175 10.65 -18.73 -13.08
N LEU A 176 9.40 -18.36 -13.40
CA LEU A 176 8.98 -16.97 -13.42
C LEU A 176 9.25 -16.30 -12.09
N LYS A 177 9.88 -15.14 -12.14
CA LYS A 177 10.05 -14.25 -11.00
C LYS A 177 9.21 -13.00 -11.20
N VAL A 178 8.63 -12.49 -10.12
CA VAL A 178 7.82 -11.27 -10.13
C VAL A 178 8.62 -10.07 -9.58
N ASP A 179 8.21 -8.87 -9.96
CA ASP A 179 8.64 -7.64 -9.29
C ASP A 179 7.55 -7.18 -8.31
N LEU A 180 7.93 -6.79 -7.09
CA LEU A 180 7.01 -6.29 -6.08
C LEU A 180 7.12 -4.78 -5.95
N VAL A 181 5.99 -4.08 -5.98
CA VAL A 181 5.86 -2.67 -5.61
C VAL A 181 4.96 -2.63 -4.38
N ALA A 182 5.54 -2.36 -3.23
CA ALA A 182 4.87 -2.50 -1.95
C ALA A 182 4.86 -1.17 -1.17
N HIS A 183 3.68 -0.74 -0.77
CA HIS A 183 3.47 0.52 -0.05
C HIS A 183 3.21 0.27 1.43
N SER A 184 3.86 1.07 2.30
CA SER A 184 3.60 1.11 3.74
C SER A 184 3.63 -0.30 4.36
N MET A 185 2.56 -0.74 5.03
CA MET A 185 2.41 -2.08 5.62
C MET A 185 2.59 -3.21 4.59
N GLY A 186 2.18 -3.00 3.34
CA GLY A 186 2.44 -3.97 2.25
C GLY A 186 3.92 -4.28 2.06
N GLY A 187 4.80 -3.33 2.37
CA GLY A 187 6.24 -3.55 2.37
C GLY A 187 6.72 -4.44 3.52
N LEU A 188 6.04 -4.42 4.67
CA LEU A 188 6.34 -5.34 5.77
C LEU A 188 5.95 -6.78 5.38
N ILE A 189 4.76 -6.95 4.78
CA ILE A 189 4.26 -8.23 4.25
C ILE A 189 5.22 -8.78 3.19
N ALA A 190 5.63 -7.96 2.21
CA ALA A 190 6.56 -8.37 1.18
C ALA A 190 7.94 -8.76 1.74
N ARG A 191 8.47 -8.02 2.71
CA ARG A 191 9.75 -8.34 3.37
C ARG A 191 9.68 -9.60 4.19
N TYR A 192 8.57 -9.85 4.89
CA TYR A 192 8.34 -11.10 5.61
C TYR A 192 8.37 -12.27 4.63
N TYR A 193 7.58 -12.18 3.55
CA TYR A 193 7.55 -13.19 2.49
C TYR A 193 8.96 -13.52 1.95
N LEU A 194 9.75 -12.48 1.63
CA LEU A 194 11.10 -12.69 1.11
C LEU A 194 12.00 -13.47 2.07
N ARG A 195 11.87 -13.25 3.37
CA ARG A 195 12.76 -13.81 4.39
C ARG A 195 12.33 -15.20 4.86
N TYR A 196 11.04 -15.41 5.03
CA TYR A 196 10.48 -16.57 5.72
C TYR A 196 9.51 -17.38 4.86
N GLY A 197 9.18 -16.92 3.62
CA GLY A 197 8.17 -17.58 2.81
C GLY A 197 6.81 -17.56 3.51
N GLU A 198 6.21 -18.73 3.66
CA GLU A 198 4.88 -18.94 4.28
C GLU A 198 4.96 -19.36 5.75
N GLU A 199 6.16 -19.51 6.29
CA GLU A 199 6.40 -19.98 7.66
C GLU A 199 5.98 -18.91 8.68
N ASP A 200 5.39 -19.38 9.79
CA ASP A 200 5.06 -18.56 10.92
C ASP A 200 6.19 -18.62 11.96
N THR A 201 7.12 -17.68 11.84
CA THR A 201 8.29 -17.65 12.73
C THR A 201 8.02 -16.90 14.03
N LEU A 202 6.82 -16.33 14.20
CA LEU A 202 6.50 -15.54 15.38
C LEU A 202 6.14 -16.40 16.58
N ASP A 203 5.56 -17.58 16.33
CA ASP A 203 5.14 -18.50 17.38
C ASP A 203 6.29 -19.34 17.96
N ASP A 204 7.30 -19.64 17.15
CA ASP A 204 8.38 -20.60 17.52
C ASP A 204 9.58 -19.93 18.19
N ASN A 205 9.63 -18.59 18.28
CA ASN A 205 10.82 -17.81 18.68
C ASN A 205 12.09 -18.17 17.87
N ASP A 206 11.92 -18.83 16.74
CA ASP A 206 12.97 -19.16 15.79
C ASP A 206 12.82 -18.27 14.55
N PHE A 207 13.79 -17.36 14.39
CA PHE A 207 13.78 -16.38 13.32
C PHE A 207 14.79 -16.72 12.22
N ASP A 208 15.08 -18.00 12.01
CA ASP A 208 15.98 -18.43 10.97
C ASP A 208 15.47 -18.03 9.57
N VAL A 209 16.31 -17.31 8.86
CA VAL A 209 16.00 -16.77 7.54
C VAL A 209 16.22 -17.83 6.48
N ASN A 210 15.13 -18.32 5.88
CA ASN A 210 15.18 -19.36 4.84
C ASN A 210 15.26 -18.80 3.39
N LEU A 211 14.89 -17.54 3.18
CA LEU A 211 14.85 -16.85 1.89
C LEU A 211 13.99 -17.54 0.80
N ASN A 212 13.03 -18.37 1.19
CA ASN A 212 12.21 -19.13 0.25
C ASN A 212 11.40 -18.19 -0.68
N GLY A 213 10.80 -17.13 -0.13
CA GLY A 213 10.08 -16.16 -0.94
C GLY A 213 10.98 -15.37 -1.90
N ALA A 214 12.25 -15.14 -1.53
CA ALA A 214 13.18 -14.40 -2.37
C ALA A 214 13.48 -15.14 -3.69
N GLN A 215 13.33 -16.44 -3.74
CA GLN A 215 13.52 -17.23 -4.97
C GLN A 215 12.48 -16.90 -6.05
N ARG A 216 11.30 -16.42 -5.64
CA ARG A 216 10.17 -16.06 -6.53
C ARG A 216 10.14 -14.59 -6.93
N VAL A 217 11.02 -13.77 -6.37
CA VAL A 217 11.01 -12.32 -6.55
C VAL A 217 12.32 -11.87 -7.19
N ARG A 218 12.22 -11.07 -8.25
CA ARG A 218 13.38 -10.47 -8.90
C ARG A 218 13.79 -9.15 -8.23
N ARG A 219 12.80 -8.31 -7.91
CA ARG A 219 12.99 -6.98 -7.32
C ARG A 219 11.86 -6.65 -6.37
N ILE A 220 12.19 -5.83 -5.38
CA ILE A 220 11.22 -5.19 -4.51
C ILE A 220 11.45 -3.68 -4.50
N ILE A 221 10.37 -2.91 -4.62
CA ILE A 221 10.34 -1.46 -4.47
C ILE A 221 9.47 -1.17 -3.26
N LEU A 222 10.06 -0.57 -2.22
CA LEU A 222 9.38 -0.20 -0.99
C LEU A 222 9.04 1.29 -1.02
N LEU A 223 7.76 1.62 -0.90
CA LEU A 223 7.24 2.98 -0.90
C LEU A 223 6.74 3.32 0.51
N GLY A 224 7.46 4.17 1.23
CA GLY A 224 7.08 4.61 2.57
C GLY A 224 6.89 3.48 3.59
N THR A 225 7.59 2.36 3.45
CA THR A 225 7.50 1.22 4.37
C THR A 225 8.13 1.57 5.72
N PRO A 226 7.41 1.39 6.85
CA PRO A 226 7.91 1.72 8.18
C PRO A 226 8.87 0.63 8.69
N ASN A 227 10.07 0.54 8.08
CA ASN A 227 11.05 -0.52 8.34
C ASN A 227 11.58 -0.55 9.79
N LEU A 228 11.50 0.57 10.50
CA LEU A 228 11.91 0.72 11.90
C LEU A 228 10.71 0.88 12.85
N GLY A 229 9.51 0.56 12.38
CA GLY A 229 8.26 0.76 13.11
C GLY A 229 7.62 2.12 12.81
N SER A 230 6.47 2.37 13.43
CA SER A 230 5.70 3.60 13.28
C SER A 230 5.29 4.16 14.63
N ALA A 231 5.86 5.29 15.02
CA ALA A 231 5.48 5.99 16.24
C ALA A 231 4.02 6.49 16.17
N GLY A 232 3.54 6.84 14.97
CA GLY A 232 2.14 7.21 14.74
C GLY A 232 1.18 6.06 15.02
N ALA A 233 1.49 4.84 14.54
CA ALA A 233 0.70 3.66 14.85
C ALA A 233 0.66 3.38 16.36
N LEU A 234 1.81 3.45 17.03
CA LEU A 234 1.91 3.27 18.48
C LEU A 234 1.08 4.32 19.23
N HIS A 235 1.12 5.57 18.80
CA HIS A 235 0.30 6.64 19.37
C HIS A 235 -1.20 6.35 19.19
N SER A 236 -1.62 5.92 18.01
CA SER A 236 -3.02 5.58 17.71
C SER A 236 -3.53 4.43 18.60
N PHE A 237 -2.73 3.41 18.84
CA PHE A 237 -3.07 2.34 19.79
C PHE A 237 -3.27 2.86 21.21
N ARG A 238 -2.43 3.81 21.65
CA ARG A 238 -2.56 4.40 22.98
C ARG A 238 -3.82 5.24 23.11
N VAL A 239 -4.14 6.04 22.11
CA VAL A 239 -5.33 6.91 22.11
C VAL A 239 -6.62 6.10 21.99
N ALA A 240 -6.65 5.07 21.16
CA ALA A 240 -7.82 4.19 21.01
C ALA A 240 -8.18 3.46 22.32
N ARG A 241 -7.21 3.25 23.21
CA ARG A 241 -7.47 2.66 24.55
C ARG A 241 -8.18 3.61 25.53
N PHE A 242 -8.17 4.92 25.26
CA PHE A 242 -8.64 5.95 26.21
C PHE A 242 -9.70 6.89 25.63
N ALA A 243 -10.03 6.80 24.36
CA ALA A 243 -11.06 7.61 23.72
C ALA A 243 -12.20 6.71 23.23
N PRO A 244 -13.47 7.06 23.49
CA PRO A 244 -14.56 6.51 22.71
C PRO A 244 -14.29 6.93 21.26
N THR A 245 -14.04 5.95 20.44
CA THR A 245 -13.77 5.93 19.00
C THR A 245 -14.16 7.19 18.24
N ARG A 246 -13.22 8.12 18.11
CA ARG A 246 -13.19 9.06 17.00
C ARG A 246 -11.91 8.81 16.23
N PHE A 247 -12.05 8.20 15.06
CA PHE A 247 -10.98 8.18 14.06
C PHE A 247 -10.78 9.62 13.59
N VAL A 248 -9.86 10.35 14.21
CA VAL A 248 -9.39 11.61 13.65
C VAL A 248 -8.29 11.24 12.65
N GLY A 249 -8.65 11.18 11.38
CA GLY A 249 -7.71 11.06 10.29
C GLY A 249 -6.83 12.30 10.23
N SER A 250 -5.58 12.17 10.63
CA SER A 250 -4.50 13.07 10.23
C SER A 250 -3.75 12.38 9.09
N VAL A 251 -3.97 12.85 7.89
CA VAL A 251 -3.13 12.64 6.71
C VAL A 251 -2.14 13.78 6.61
#